data_b039c6b8778a0cf1f052c5f9e3b781d0
#
_entry.id   b039c6b8778a0cf1f052c5f9e3b781d0
#
_cell.length_a   1.000
_cell.length_b   1.000
_cell.length_c   1.000
_cell.angle_alpha   90.00
_cell.angle_beta   90.00
_cell.angle_gamma   90.00
#
_symmetry.space_group_name_H-M   'P 1'
#
loop_
_entity.id
_entity.type
_entity.pdbx_description
1 polymer ?
#
loop_
_entity_poly.entity_id
_entity_poly.type
_entity_poly.pdbx_seq_one_letter_code
_entity_poly.pdbx_strand_id
1 'polypeptide(L)'
;MQNPYLSYASARLACMFYFMAPGLAYGLVTSRMPALKNMTGATEGELGIILLFFGFSALIGLAFAPRLIAKISAKTTLLVSSLACMVFVVLVSFSTSVWYFGATMALLGICMGLCDVTMNVQGVEVERAYKKSSMNILHAGYNIGAAAAACAGSFFAATSLSVWVNFLLPALVMSAMLWWAEPRLVTGTEDRADKSTAASTESAEPKKRLPFLVWICGLLCVCCYVSEGSVGEWGSLYLHQEKGAPESIAALVFAGFSMCSLLCRLTGDRLRNNFGDFAVGTAGATLALVGMLTVLTASSWSVCLIGYAMMGLGQAPIVPIAFSRAGAIKGVSTARATSLVSLLAYAGLLFAPPAFGLSAEHFGLHTALCAVPVLLTFMLGLTIFLGRLIRRSREENASTAA
;
A
#
# COMPACT_ATOMS: atom_id res chain seq x y z
N MET A 1 10.47 -28.39 13.34
CA MET A 1 11.74 -28.12 14.08
C MET A 1 12.39 -26.92 13.44
N GLN A 2 12.68 -25.84 14.21
CA GLN A 2 13.50 -24.74 13.70
C GLN A 2 14.85 -25.30 13.28
N ASN A 3 15.34 -24.87 12.12
CA ASN A 3 16.71 -25.19 11.73
C ASN A 3 17.65 -24.47 12.73
N PRO A 4 18.39 -25.19 13.59
CA PRO A 4 19.19 -24.61 14.67
C PRO A 4 20.31 -23.69 14.16
N TYR A 5 20.59 -23.72 12.86
CA TYR A 5 21.62 -22.90 12.20
C TYR A 5 21.07 -21.64 11.52
N LEU A 6 19.77 -21.38 11.62
CA LEU A 6 19.16 -20.21 10.95
C LEU A 6 19.34 -18.96 11.82
N SER A 7 20.20 -18.04 11.39
CA SER A 7 20.38 -16.75 12.09
C SER A 7 19.16 -15.83 11.89
N TYR A 8 18.91 -14.96 12.89
CA TYR A 8 17.89 -13.92 12.79
C TYR A 8 18.02 -13.06 11.52
N ALA A 9 19.26 -12.68 11.18
CA ALA A 9 19.52 -11.87 9.98
C ALA A 9 19.09 -12.59 8.70
N SER A 10 19.38 -13.91 8.61
CA SER A 10 19.01 -14.72 7.45
C SER A 10 17.49 -14.92 7.35
N ALA A 11 16.81 -15.22 8.46
CA ALA A 11 15.35 -15.38 8.48
C ALA A 11 14.63 -14.08 8.13
N ARG A 12 15.08 -12.95 8.70
CA ARG A 12 14.53 -11.62 8.41
C ARG A 12 14.75 -11.21 6.96
N LEU A 13 15.94 -11.44 6.40
CA LEU A 13 16.23 -11.14 5.00
C LEU A 13 15.37 -12.00 4.06
N ALA A 14 15.24 -13.28 4.35
CA ALA A 14 14.38 -14.18 3.59
C ALA A 14 12.92 -13.71 3.61
N CYS A 15 12.39 -13.39 4.78
CA CYS A 15 11.03 -12.86 4.91
C CYS A 15 10.86 -11.53 4.17
N MET A 16 11.88 -10.64 4.20
CA MET A 16 11.86 -9.36 3.51
C MET A 16 11.69 -9.52 1.99
N PHE A 17 12.29 -10.55 1.36
CA PHE A 17 12.08 -10.80 -0.07
C PHE A 17 10.63 -11.11 -0.41
N TYR A 18 9.90 -11.79 0.48
CA TYR A 18 8.46 -12.03 0.29
C TYR A 18 7.62 -10.76 0.45
N PHE A 19 8.05 -9.78 1.24
CA PHE A 19 7.44 -8.46 1.28
C PHE A 19 7.80 -7.62 0.05
N MET A 20 8.98 -7.83 -0.55
CA MET A 20 9.38 -7.15 -1.79
C MET A 20 8.56 -7.61 -3.00
N ALA A 21 8.17 -8.88 -3.06
CA ALA A 21 7.51 -9.46 -4.23
C ALA A 21 6.20 -8.74 -4.63
N PRO A 22 5.20 -8.53 -3.75
CA PRO A 22 4.01 -7.77 -4.11
C PRO A 22 4.30 -6.30 -4.44
N GLY A 23 5.29 -5.68 -3.76
CA GLY A 23 5.74 -4.34 -4.10
C GLY A 23 6.32 -4.25 -5.51
N LEU A 24 7.15 -5.22 -5.90
CA LEU A 24 7.71 -5.31 -7.23
C LEU A 24 6.60 -5.53 -8.29
N ALA A 25 5.65 -6.43 -8.03
CA ALA A 25 4.55 -6.68 -8.97
C ALA A 25 3.70 -5.42 -9.19
N TYR A 26 3.30 -4.74 -8.11
CA TYR A 26 2.55 -3.50 -8.19
C TYR A 26 3.35 -2.39 -8.88
N GLY A 27 4.61 -2.23 -8.53
CA GLY A 27 5.50 -1.22 -9.12
C GLY A 27 5.74 -1.43 -10.62
N LEU A 28 5.84 -2.69 -11.11
CA LEU A 28 5.95 -2.98 -12.54
C LEU A 28 4.71 -2.52 -13.30
N VAL A 29 3.51 -2.83 -12.80
CA VAL A 29 2.25 -2.40 -13.43
C VAL A 29 2.13 -0.89 -13.44
N THR A 30 2.30 -0.23 -12.28
CA THR A 30 2.08 1.22 -12.15
C THR A 30 3.10 2.04 -12.92
N SER A 31 4.37 1.61 -12.96
CA SER A 31 5.42 2.31 -13.71
C SER A 31 5.24 2.21 -15.24
N ARG A 32 4.56 1.17 -15.74
CA ARG A 32 4.32 0.94 -17.16
C ARG A 32 2.85 1.09 -17.57
N MET A 33 2.05 1.75 -16.73
CA MET A 33 0.63 2.00 -17.01
C MET A 33 0.39 2.70 -18.36
N PRO A 34 1.18 3.73 -18.76
CA PRO A 34 1.03 4.32 -20.09
C PRO A 34 1.20 3.31 -21.23
N ALA A 35 2.23 2.44 -21.15
CA ALA A 35 2.46 1.41 -22.16
C ALA A 35 1.31 0.38 -22.19
N LEU A 36 0.85 -0.09 -21.04
CA LEU A 36 -0.25 -1.05 -20.93
C LEU A 36 -1.55 -0.46 -21.49
N LYS A 37 -1.85 0.80 -21.20
CA LYS A 37 -2.98 1.52 -21.78
C LYS A 37 -2.89 1.58 -23.31
N ASN A 38 -1.74 1.98 -23.85
CA ASN A 38 -1.53 2.08 -25.29
C ASN A 38 -1.63 0.71 -25.99
N MET A 39 -1.10 -0.36 -25.39
CA MET A 39 -1.15 -1.72 -25.94
C MET A 39 -2.57 -2.28 -26.00
N THR A 40 -3.41 -1.95 -25.02
CA THR A 40 -4.77 -2.47 -24.89
C THR A 40 -5.82 -1.58 -25.55
N GLY A 41 -5.47 -0.32 -25.81
CA GLY A 41 -6.42 0.70 -26.28
C GLY A 41 -7.46 1.08 -25.22
N ALA A 42 -7.21 0.78 -23.94
CA ALA A 42 -8.15 1.04 -22.85
C ALA A 42 -8.42 2.53 -22.65
N THR A 43 -9.69 2.86 -22.42
CA THR A 43 -10.07 4.20 -21.92
C THR A 43 -9.70 4.37 -20.45
N GLU A 44 -9.72 5.58 -19.93
CA GLU A 44 -9.50 5.86 -18.50
C GLU A 44 -10.56 5.17 -17.64
N GLY A 45 -11.82 5.15 -18.08
CA GLY A 45 -12.91 4.48 -17.41
C GLY A 45 -12.70 2.96 -17.33
N GLU A 46 -12.29 2.35 -18.44
CA GLU A 46 -11.95 0.92 -18.48
C GLU A 46 -10.77 0.58 -17.58
N LEU A 47 -9.74 1.42 -17.52
CA LEU A 47 -8.64 1.27 -16.56
C LEU A 47 -9.14 1.33 -15.12
N GLY A 48 -10.00 2.29 -14.79
CA GLY A 48 -10.60 2.41 -13.46
C GLY A 48 -11.39 1.16 -13.07
N ILE A 49 -12.13 0.57 -14.00
CA ILE A 49 -12.88 -0.69 -13.79
C ILE A 49 -11.93 -1.88 -13.61
N ILE A 50 -10.85 -1.97 -14.40
CA ILE A 50 -9.83 -3.02 -14.25
C ILE A 50 -9.18 -2.94 -12.86
N LEU A 51 -8.85 -1.74 -12.39
CA LEU A 51 -8.27 -1.54 -11.06
C LEU A 51 -9.28 -1.86 -9.94
N LEU A 52 -10.57 -1.59 -10.15
CA LEU A 52 -11.64 -2.05 -9.23
C LEU A 52 -11.65 -3.58 -9.13
N PHE A 53 -11.62 -4.29 -10.26
CA PHE A 53 -11.57 -5.75 -10.27
C PHE A 53 -10.29 -6.30 -9.64
N PHE A 54 -9.15 -5.67 -9.86
CA PHE A 54 -7.90 -6.00 -9.18
C PHE A 54 -8.04 -5.89 -7.66
N GLY A 55 -8.53 -4.77 -7.15
CA GLY A 55 -8.73 -4.56 -5.71
C GLY A 55 -9.77 -5.52 -5.11
N PHE A 56 -10.90 -5.74 -5.81
CA PHE A 56 -11.92 -6.69 -5.36
C PHE A 56 -11.39 -8.12 -5.32
N SER A 57 -10.63 -8.52 -6.33
CA SER A 57 -9.98 -9.83 -6.39
C SER A 57 -8.95 -10.02 -5.28
N ALA A 58 -8.23 -8.96 -4.90
CA ALA A 58 -7.32 -9.00 -3.76
C ALA A 58 -8.08 -9.28 -2.44
N LEU A 59 -9.28 -8.71 -2.25
CA LEU A 59 -10.13 -9.03 -1.09
C LEU A 59 -10.56 -10.50 -1.09
N ILE A 60 -10.83 -11.08 -2.27
CA ILE A 60 -11.11 -12.52 -2.39
C ILE A 60 -9.89 -13.33 -1.93
N GLY A 61 -8.69 -13.00 -2.43
CA GLY A 61 -7.44 -13.66 -2.02
C GLY A 61 -7.23 -13.59 -0.49
N LEU A 62 -7.44 -12.41 0.07
CA LEU A 62 -7.35 -12.14 1.51
C LEU A 62 -8.31 -13.02 2.33
N ALA A 63 -9.57 -13.15 1.89
CA ALA A 63 -10.59 -13.96 2.54
C ALA A 63 -10.31 -15.47 2.43
N PHE A 64 -9.65 -15.93 1.36
CA PHE A 64 -9.30 -17.34 1.17
C PHE A 64 -7.99 -17.75 1.86
N ALA A 65 -7.09 -16.81 2.17
CA ALA A 65 -5.78 -17.09 2.75
C ALA A 65 -5.84 -17.97 4.02
N PRO A 66 -6.70 -17.73 5.02
CA PRO A 66 -6.75 -18.58 6.22
C PRO A 66 -7.11 -20.04 5.91
N ARG A 67 -8.02 -20.27 4.94
CA ARG A 67 -8.41 -21.64 4.53
C ARG A 67 -7.24 -22.36 3.86
N LEU A 68 -6.49 -21.63 3.03
CA LEU A 68 -5.36 -22.20 2.31
C LEU A 68 -4.20 -22.50 3.26
N ILE A 69 -3.91 -21.58 4.19
CA ILE A 69 -2.92 -21.77 5.27
C ILE A 69 -3.24 -23.02 6.09
N ALA A 70 -4.49 -23.20 6.49
CA ALA A 70 -4.91 -24.38 7.24
C ALA A 70 -4.77 -25.69 6.45
N LYS A 71 -4.84 -25.64 5.11
CA LYS A 71 -4.78 -26.84 4.26
C LYS A 71 -3.35 -27.23 3.86
N ILE A 72 -2.50 -26.26 3.54
CA ILE A 72 -1.17 -26.51 2.95
C ILE A 72 -0.01 -25.81 3.66
N SER A 73 -0.22 -25.13 4.76
CA SER A 73 0.69 -24.31 5.56
C SER A 73 0.87 -22.87 5.09
N ALA A 74 1.25 -21.97 6.04
CA ALA A 74 1.53 -20.57 5.75
C ALA A 74 2.74 -20.41 4.81
N LYS A 75 3.81 -21.18 5.06
CA LYS A 75 5.04 -21.15 4.27
C LYS A 75 4.79 -21.53 2.80
N THR A 76 4.09 -22.64 2.57
CA THR A 76 3.76 -23.11 1.21
C THR A 76 2.81 -22.14 0.50
N THR A 77 1.79 -21.64 1.22
CA THR A 77 0.86 -20.66 0.67
C THR A 77 1.59 -19.39 0.25
N LEU A 78 2.53 -18.90 1.07
CA LEU A 78 3.34 -17.71 0.77
C LEU A 78 4.21 -17.92 -0.49
N LEU A 79 4.92 -19.05 -0.58
CA LEU A 79 5.75 -19.35 -1.75
C LEU A 79 4.90 -19.42 -3.03
N VAL A 80 3.81 -20.21 -3.01
CA VAL A 80 2.96 -20.40 -4.19
C VAL A 80 2.31 -19.10 -4.63
N SER A 81 1.75 -18.32 -3.69
CA SER A 81 1.10 -17.05 -4.03
C SER A 81 2.10 -16.01 -4.55
N SER A 82 3.31 -15.93 -3.98
CA SER A 82 4.35 -15.01 -4.43
C SER A 82 4.90 -15.37 -5.82
N LEU A 83 5.13 -16.65 -6.09
CA LEU A 83 5.53 -17.12 -7.42
C LEU A 83 4.39 -16.90 -8.45
N ALA A 84 3.15 -17.14 -8.06
CA ALA A 84 1.99 -16.86 -8.90
C ALA A 84 1.86 -15.35 -9.21
N CYS A 85 2.16 -14.46 -8.24
CA CYS A 85 2.27 -13.02 -8.52
C CYS A 85 3.29 -12.73 -9.62
N MET A 86 4.46 -13.38 -9.59
CA MET A 86 5.49 -13.18 -10.62
C MET A 86 5.03 -13.70 -11.99
N VAL A 87 4.31 -14.81 -12.04
CA VAL A 87 3.73 -15.32 -13.28
C VAL A 87 2.66 -14.36 -13.82
N PHE A 88 1.69 -13.97 -12.99
CA PHE A 88 0.59 -13.12 -13.46
C PHE A 88 1.03 -11.70 -13.81
N VAL A 89 2.01 -11.13 -13.11
CA VAL A 89 2.55 -9.82 -13.50
C VAL A 89 3.23 -9.88 -14.86
N VAL A 90 3.92 -10.98 -15.21
CA VAL A 90 4.46 -11.18 -16.55
C VAL A 90 3.33 -11.33 -17.56
N LEU A 91 2.27 -12.08 -17.26
CA LEU A 91 1.12 -12.23 -18.13
C LEU A 91 0.42 -10.89 -18.42
N VAL A 92 0.37 -9.97 -17.46
CA VAL A 92 -0.13 -8.60 -17.68
C VAL A 92 0.61 -7.91 -18.82
N SER A 93 1.91 -8.14 -19.01
CA SER A 93 2.69 -7.50 -20.08
C SER A 93 2.39 -7.98 -21.50
N PHE A 94 1.61 -9.04 -21.65
CA PHE A 94 1.12 -9.54 -22.93
C PHE A 94 -0.29 -9.07 -23.28
N SER A 95 -0.83 -8.11 -22.51
CA SER A 95 -2.19 -7.59 -22.71
C SER A 95 -2.33 -6.87 -24.06
N THR A 96 -3.14 -7.45 -24.95
CA THR A 96 -3.48 -6.88 -26.26
C THR A 96 -4.95 -6.45 -26.35
N SER A 97 -5.72 -6.65 -25.27
CA SER A 97 -7.10 -6.24 -25.15
C SER A 97 -7.46 -5.91 -23.71
N VAL A 98 -8.48 -5.08 -23.55
CA VAL A 98 -9.04 -4.67 -22.25
C VAL A 98 -9.48 -5.88 -21.41
N TRP A 99 -10.11 -6.87 -22.04
CA TRP A 99 -10.59 -8.08 -21.37
C TRP A 99 -9.46 -8.96 -20.84
N TYR A 100 -8.42 -9.16 -21.66
CA TYR A 100 -7.24 -9.92 -21.22
C TYR A 100 -6.52 -9.20 -20.09
N PHE A 101 -6.37 -7.88 -20.19
CA PHE A 101 -5.79 -7.04 -19.14
C PHE A 101 -6.58 -7.15 -17.83
N GLY A 102 -7.92 -7.01 -17.90
CA GLY A 102 -8.78 -7.15 -16.72
C GLY A 102 -8.68 -8.54 -16.08
N ALA A 103 -8.68 -9.61 -16.89
CA ALA A 103 -8.58 -10.97 -16.38
C ALA A 103 -7.22 -11.24 -15.67
N THR A 104 -6.11 -10.82 -16.29
CA THR A 104 -4.77 -11.00 -15.71
C THR A 104 -4.57 -10.15 -14.47
N MET A 105 -5.09 -8.92 -14.43
CA MET A 105 -5.09 -8.06 -13.25
C MET A 105 -5.94 -8.67 -12.11
N ALA A 106 -7.10 -9.24 -12.39
CA ALA A 106 -7.91 -9.91 -11.38
C ALA A 106 -7.18 -11.12 -10.76
N LEU A 107 -6.52 -11.94 -11.58
CA LEU A 107 -5.72 -13.08 -11.08
C LEU A 107 -4.50 -12.61 -10.26
N LEU A 108 -3.83 -11.56 -10.70
CA LEU A 108 -2.76 -10.91 -9.95
C LEU A 108 -3.29 -10.40 -8.59
N GLY A 109 -4.47 -9.79 -8.57
CA GLY A 109 -5.13 -9.32 -7.35
C GLY A 109 -5.34 -10.43 -6.33
N ILE A 110 -5.90 -11.58 -6.74
CA ILE A 110 -6.08 -12.75 -5.86
C ILE A 110 -4.73 -13.15 -5.23
N CYS A 111 -3.69 -13.25 -6.04
CA CYS A 111 -2.37 -13.63 -5.55
C CYS A 111 -1.79 -12.60 -4.58
N MET A 112 -1.97 -11.30 -4.85
CA MET A 112 -1.52 -10.24 -3.95
C MET A 112 -2.25 -10.26 -2.61
N GLY A 113 -3.56 -10.51 -2.59
CA GLY A 113 -4.32 -10.67 -1.36
C GLY A 113 -3.87 -11.89 -0.53
N LEU A 114 -3.57 -13.02 -1.18
CA LEU A 114 -2.98 -14.19 -0.52
C LEU A 114 -1.59 -13.87 0.05
N CYS A 115 -0.73 -13.17 -0.71
CA CYS A 115 0.58 -12.74 -0.25
C CYS A 115 0.49 -11.84 0.96
N ASP A 116 -0.43 -10.87 0.97
CA ASP A 116 -0.55 -9.90 2.05
C ASP A 116 -0.80 -10.59 3.40
N VAL A 117 -1.73 -11.54 3.47
CA VAL A 117 -1.96 -12.30 4.70
C VAL A 117 -0.76 -13.16 5.07
N THR A 118 -0.23 -13.92 4.11
CA THR A 118 0.78 -14.94 4.40
C THR A 118 2.16 -14.34 4.72
N MET A 119 2.54 -13.24 4.09
CA MET A 119 3.78 -12.54 4.44
C MET A 119 3.72 -11.93 5.84
N ASN A 120 2.56 -11.38 6.24
CA ASN A 120 2.36 -10.85 7.59
C ASN A 120 2.40 -11.96 8.65
N VAL A 121 1.76 -13.11 8.39
CA VAL A 121 1.89 -14.30 9.25
C VAL A 121 3.36 -14.69 9.42
N GLN A 122 4.11 -14.77 8.31
CA GLN A 122 5.53 -15.10 8.34
C GLN A 122 6.38 -14.06 9.10
N GLY A 123 6.04 -12.76 8.97
CA GLY A 123 6.68 -11.69 9.72
C GLY A 123 6.50 -11.85 11.24
N VAL A 124 5.28 -12.18 11.69
CA VAL A 124 4.97 -12.47 13.09
C VAL A 124 5.75 -13.69 13.59
N GLU A 125 5.86 -14.75 12.77
CA GLU A 125 6.64 -15.94 13.15
C GLU A 125 8.13 -15.62 13.31
N VAL A 126 8.71 -14.75 12.49
CA VAL A 126 10.09 -14.25 12.66
C VAL A 126 10.22 -13.50 13.99
N GLU A 127 9.29 -12.61 14.33
CA GLU A 127 9.32 -11.86 15.60
C GLU A 127 9.21 -12.79 16.81
N ARG A 128 8.29 -13.76 16.77
CA ARG A 128 8.10 -14.76 17.82
C ARG A 128 9.33 -15.64 18.02
N ALA A 129 9.90 -16.14 16.93
CA ALA A 129 11.04 -17.05 16.95
C ALA A 129 12.30 -16.43 17.56
N TYR A 130 12.54 -15.15 17.23
CA TYR A 130 13.76 -14.45 17.64
C TYR A 130 13.56 -13.40 18.73
N LYS A 131 12.29 -13.16 19.17
CA LYS A 131 11.93 -12.14 20.17
C LYS A 131 12.47 -10.74 19.82
N LYS A 132 12.43 -10.38 18.54
CA LYS A 132 12.91 -9.11 18.00
C LYS A 132 11.87 -8.51 17.07
N SER A 133 11.52 -7.23 17.26
CA SER A 133 10.64 -6.52 16.35
C SER A 133 11.25 -6.41 14.96
N SER A 134 10.47 -6.70 13.93
CA SER A 134 10.91 -6.75 12.53
C SER A 134 9.87 -6.22 11.54
N MET A 135 8.60 -6.11 11.93
CA MET A 135 7.52 -5.79 11.00
C MET A 135 7.74 -4.50 10.22
N ASN A 136 8.21 -3.43 10.88
CA ASN A 136 8.47 -2.16 10.19
C ASN A 136 9.49 -2.30 9.05
N ILE A 137 10.58 -3.04 9.29
CA ILE A 137 11.61 -3.24 8.26
C ILE A 137 11.15 -4.23 7.18
N LEU A 138 10.29 -5.18 7.53
CA LEU A 138 9.69 -6.10 6.55
C LEU A 138 8.75 -5.33 5.61
N HIS A 139 7.88 -4.47 6.14
CA HIS A 139 7.04 -3.59 5.33
C HIS A 139 7.84 -2.58 4.48
N ALA A 140 9.04 -2.17 4.93
CA ALA A 140 9.95 -1.40 4.09
C ALA A 140 10.38 -2.19 2.84
N GLY A 141 10.41 -3.53 2.91
CA GLY A 141 10.65 -4.41 1.77
C GLY A 141 9.68 -4.16 0.61
N TYR A 142 8.37 -3.96 0.90
CA TYR A 142 7.39 -3.62 -0.13
C TYR A 142 7.79 -2.35 -0.92
N ASN A 143 8.16 -1.29 -0.21
CA ASN A 143 8.59 -0.03 -0.84
C ASN A 143 9.89 -0.21 -1.65
N ILE A 144 10.82 -1.04 -1.17
CA ILE A 144 12.06 -1.36 -1.90
C ILE A 144 11.71 -2.11 -3.19
N GLY A 145 10.81 -3.09 -3.13
CA GLY A 145 10.33 -3.82 -4.31
C GLY A 145 9.66 -2.90 -5.34
N ALA A 146 8.78 -2.02 -4.88
CA ALA A 146 8.09 -1.06 -5.74
C ALA A 146 9.06 -0.05 -6.38
N ALA A 147 10.03 0.47 -5.62
CA ALA A 147 11.06 1.36 -6.15
C ALA A 147 11.97 0.66 -7.17
N ALA A 148 12.41 -0.58 -6.89
CA ALA A 148 13.19 -1.37 -7.81
C ALA A 148 12.44 -1.63 -9.13
N ALA A 149 11.14 -1.93 -9.06
CA ALA A 149 10.27 -2.10 -10.22
C ALA A 149 10.16 -0.82 -11.06
N ALA A 150 9.97 0.33 -10.40
CA ALA A 150 9.87 1.61 -11.09
C ALA A 150 11.21 2.02 -11.75
N CYS A 151 12.34 1.76 -11.09
CA CYS A 151 13.67 1.95 -11.70
C CYS A 151 13.88 1.03 -12.91
N ALA A 152 13.48 -0.23 -12.82
CA ALA A 152 13.50 -1.14 -13.96
C ALA A 152 12.56 -0.65 -15.07
N GLY A 153 11.32 -0.23 -14.72
CA GLY A 153 10.37 0.37 -15.64
C GLY A 153 10.94 1.57 -16.40
N SER A 154 11.58 2.48 -15.67
CA SER A 154 12.27 3.65 -16.24
C SER A 154 13.39 3.25 -17.20
N PHE A 155 14.25 2.33 -16.79
CA PHE A 155 15.35 1.84 -17.63
C PHE A 155 14.85 1.21 -18.91
N PHE A 156 13.88 0.29 -18.82
CA PHE A 156 13.35 -0.41 -19.99
C PHE A 156 12.50 0.51 -20.89
N ALA A 157 11.80 1.50 -20.33
CA ALA A 157 11.06 2.49 -21.11
C ALA A 157 11.99 3.40 -21.95
N ALA A 158 13.25 3.56 -21.53
CA ALA A 158 14.25 4.28 -22.30
C ALA A 158 14.91 3.43 -23.41
N THR A 159 14.57 2.13 -23.50
CA THR A 159 15.13 1.21 -24.49
C THR A 159 14.08 0.87 -25.56
N SER A 160 14.53 0.30 -26.67
CA SER A 160 13.65 -0.25 -27.72
C SER A 160 13.12 -1.65 -27.41
N LEU A 161 13.38 -2.17 -26.19
CA LEU A 161 12.95 -3.51 -25.80
C LEU A 161 11.44 -3.55 -25.54
N SER A 162 10.84 -4.68 -25.87
CA SER A 162 9.41 -4.92 -25.66
C SER A 162 9.02 -4.86 -24.18
N VAL A 163 7.80 -4.42 -23.89
CA VAL A 163 7.27 -4.29 -22.52
C VAL A 163 7.38 -5.60 -21.73
N TRP A 164 7.14 -6.76 -22.36
CA TRP A 164 7.23 -8.05 -21.68
C TRP A 164 8.63 -8.36 -21.12
N VAL A 165 9.71 -7.87 -21.75
CA VAL A 165 11.08 -8.05 -21.23
C VAL A 165 11.26 -7.31 -19.90
N ASN A 166 10.69 -6.11 -19.80
CA ASN A 166 10.72 -5.32 -18.58
C ASN A 166 10.02 -6.04 -17.41
N PHE A 167 8.96 -6.78 -17.67
CA PHE A 167 8.24 -7.52 -16.64
C PHE A 167 8.92 -8.86 -16.31
N LEU A 168 9.39 -9.56 -17.35
CA LEU A 168 9.98 -10.89 -17.21
C LEU A 168 11.28 -10.87 -16.40
N LEU A 169 12.22 -9.98 -16.74
CA LEU A 169 13.54 -10.00 -16.09
C LEU A 169 13.49 -9.73 -14.59
N PRO A 170 12.83 -8.67 -14.09
CA PRO A 170 12.67 -8.49 -12.64
C PRO A 170 11.88 -9.62 -11.97
N ALA A 171 10.85 -10.17 -12.63
CA ALA A 171 10.08 -11.29 -12.10
C ALA A 171 10.91 -12.57 -11.97
N LEU A 172 11.79 -12.87 -12.92
CA LEU A 172 12.72 -14.01 -12.85
C LEU A 172 13.72 -13.82 -11.69
N VAL A 173 14.31 -12.62 -11.57
CA VAL A 173 15.22 -12.30 -10.46
C VAL A 173 14.52 -12.46 -9.12
N MET A 174 13.30 -11.90 -8.98
CA MET A 174 12.52 -12.03 -7.75
C MET A 174 12.15 -13.49 -7.48
N SER A 175 11.74 -14.25 -8.49
CA SER A 175 11.43 -15.68 -8.32
C SER A 175 12.62 -16.48 -7.83
N ALA A 176 13.83 -16.19 -8.34
CA ALA A 176 15.06 -16.81 -7.87
C ALA A 176 15.36 -16.42 -6.40
N MET A 177 15.15 -15.16 -6.03
CA MET A 177 15.31 -14.69 -4.64
C MET A 177 14.30 -15.37 -3.71
N LEU A 178 13.03 -15.51 -4.12
CA LEU A 178 12.00 -16.22 -3.34
C LEU A 178 12.34 -17.70 -3.15
N TRP A 179 12.80 -18.35 -4.20
CA TRP A 179 13.25 -19.74 -4.13
C TRP A 179 14.44 -19.93 -3.21
N TRP A 180 15.43 -19.03 -3.29
CA TRP A 180 16.57 -19.01 -2.36
C TRP A 180 16.14 -18.75 -0.91
N ALA A 181 15.13 -17.90 -0.70
CA ALA A 181 14.63 -17.52 0.62
C ALA A 181 13.78 -18.61 1.28
N GLU A 182 13.07 -19.44 0.50
CA GLU A 182 12.11 -20.42 1.01
C GLU A 182 12.67 -21.32 2.13
N PRO A 183 13.83 -21.98 1.99
CA PRO A 183 14.36 -22.82 3.06
C PRO A 183 14.77 -22.05 4.33
N ARG A 184 14.85 -20.72 4.23
CA ARG A 184 15.23 -19.79 5.32
C ARG A 184 14.04 -19.14 6.01
N LEU A 185 12.81 -19.44 5.57
CA LEU A 185 11.61 -19.03 6.28
C LEU A 185 11.46 -19.82 7.58
N VAL A 186 10.94 -19.13 8.60
CA VAL A 186 10.64 -19.76 9.88
C VAL A 186 9.44 -20.71 9.71
N THR A 187 9.59 -21.97 10.10
CA THR A 187 8.46 -22.90 10.21
C THR A 187 7.77 -22.64 11.54
N GLY A 188 6.59 -22.02 11.48
CA GLY A 188 5.80 -21.70 12.67
C GLY A 188 5.21 -22.95 13.35
N THR A 189 4.88 -22.79 14.62
CA THR A 189 4.11 -23.78 15.37
C THR A 189 2.65 -23.87 14.90
N GLU A 190 2.19 -22.93 14.09
CA GLU A 190 0.84 -22.86 13.51
C GLU A 190 0.62 -23.75 12.29
N ASP A 191 1.60 -24.56 11.87
CA ASP A 191 1.35 -25.73 11.01
C ASP A 191 0.45 -26.79 11.69
N ARG A 192 0.18 -26.60 12.97
CA ARG A 192 -0.89 -27.28 13.72
C ARG A 192 -1.91 -26.21 14.07
N ALA A 193 -2.97 -26.17 13.27
CA ALA A 193 -4.13 -25.33 13.48
C ALA A 193 -4.53 -25.24 14.96
N ASP A 194 -4.05 -24.23 15.65
CA ASP A 194 -4.63 -23.86 16.92
C ASP A 194 -5.95 -23.16 16.58
N LYS A 195 -7.05 -23.95 16.68
CA LYS A 195 -8.43 -23.50 16.49
C LYS A 195 -8.84 -22.37 17.45
N SER A 196 -7.93 -21.96 18.34
CA SER A 196 -8.19 -20.94 19.36
C SER A 196 -8.02 -19.50 18.86
N THR A 197 -7.21 -19.25 17.82
CA THR A 197 -6.96 -17.87 17.38
C THR A 197 -7.94 -17.39 16.31
N ALA A 198 -8.56 -18.28 15.54
CA ALA A 198 -9.66 -17.93 14.63
C ALA A 198 -10.99 -17.68 15.37
N ALA A 199 -11.11 -18.18 16.62
CA ALA A 199 -12.31 -18.04 17.47
C ALA A 199 -12.23 -16.85 18.44
N SER A 200 -11.11 -16.17 18.57
CA SER A 200 -10.97 -15.01 19.46
C SER A 200 -11.45 -13.67 18.83
N THR A 201 -12.08 -13.72 17.67
CA THR A 201 -12.65 -12.52 17.03
C THR A 201 -14.11 -12.27 17.41
N GLU A 202 -14.73 -13.14 18.19
CA GLU A 202 -16.09 -12.96 18.70
C GLU A 202 -16.20 -13.22 20.22
N SER A 203 -15.47 -12.45 21.01
CA SER A 203 -16.04 -12.09 22.31
C SER A 203 -17.14 -11.07 22.02
N ALA A 204 -18.39 -11.49 22.21
CA ALA A 204 -19.56 -10.66 22.08
C ALA A 204 -19.55 -9.53 23.13
N GLU A 205 -18.73 -8.52 22.89
CA GLU A 205 -18.93 -7.24 23.57
C GLU A 205 -20.26 -6.65 23.08
N PRO A 206 -21.08 -6.11 23.99
CA PRO A 206 -22.34 -5.49 23.63
C PRO A 206 -22.05 -4.43 22.53
N LYS A 207 -22.92 -4.39 21.50
CA LYS A 207 -22.81 -3.48 20.32
C LYS A 207 -22.93 -2.00 20.71
N LYS A 208 -22.02 -1.51 21.59
CA LYS A 208 -21.91 -0.06 21.88
C LYS A 208 -21.49 0.64 20.58
N ARG A 209 -22.13 1.76 20.29
CA ARG A 209 -21.75 2.62 19.16
C ARG A 209 -20.28 2.98 19.27
N LEU A 210 -19.55 2.86 18.17
CA LEU A 210 -18.13 3.26 18.14
C LEU A 210 -18.02 4.77 18.33
N PRO A 211 -17.08 5.24 19.18
CA PRO A 211 -16.87 6.68 19.39
C PRO A 211 -16.58 7.39 18.06
N PHE A 212 -17.04 8.61 17.95
CA PHE A 212 -16.85 9.47 16.77
C PHE A 212 -15.38 9.59 16.33
N LEU A 213 -14.47 9.54 17.30
CA LEU A 213 -13.03 9.61 17.08
C LEU A 213 -12.50 8.46 16.21
N VAL A 214 -13.07 7.24 16.31
CA VAL A 214 -12.68 6.10 15.46
C VAL A 214 -13.02 6.39 13.99
N TRP A 215 -14.17 7.00 13.73
CA TRP A 215 -14.59 7.39 12.38
C TRP A 215 -13.66 8.45 11.78
N ILE A 216 -13.22 9.44 12.57
CA ILE A 216 -12.23 10.44 12.12
C ILE A 216 -10.92 9.75 11.72
N CYS A 217 -10.43 8.83 12.55
CA CYS A 217 -9.21 8.07 12.23
C CYS A 217 -9.39 7.24 10.95
N GLY A 218 -10.54 6.62 10.77
CA GLY A 218 -10.86 5.89 9.53
C GLY A 218 -10.89 6.80 8.30
N LEU A 219 -11.55 7.95 8.38
CA LEU A 219 -11.60 8.93 7.28
C LEU A 219 -10.21 9.50 6.94
N LEU A 220 -9.34 9.71 7.93
CA LEU A 220 -7.93 10.06 7.67
C LEU A 220 -7.22 9.00 6.83
N CYS A 221 -7.43 7.72 7.16
CA CYS A 221 -6.85 6.63 6.39
C CYS A 221 -7.47 6.52 4.98
N VAL A 222 -8.78 6.75 4.82
CA VAL A 222 -9.42 6.88 3.48
C VAL A 222 -8.70 7.93 2.64
N CYS A 223 -8.53 9.14 3.20
CA CYS A 223 -7.87 10.24 2.48
C CYS A 223 -6.44 9.87 2.05
N CYS A 224 -5.68 9.22 2.93
CA CYS A 224 -4.33 8.77 2.60
C CYS A 224 -4.32 7.73 1.50
N TYR A 225 -5.12 6.67 1.60
CA TYR A 225 -5.10 5.57 0.63
C TYR A 225 -5.65 5.97 -0.73
N VAL A 226 -6.71 6.80 -0.77
CA VAL A 226 -7.22 7.35 -2.04
C VAL A 226 -6.16 8.24 -2.71
N SER A 227 -5.49 9.07 -1.93
CA SER A 227 -4.44 9.94 -2.43
C SER A 227 -3.18 9.17 -2.87
N GLU A 228 -2.76 8.14 -2.12
CA GLU A 228 -1.66 7.24 -2.49
C GLU A 228 -2.00 6.45 -3.77
N GLY A 229 -3.23 5.91 -3.85
CA GLY A 229 -3.73 5.24 -5.05
C GLY A 229 -3.72 6.15 -6.28
N SER A 230 -4.11 7.42 -6.12
CA SER A 230 -4.06 8.37 -7.23
C SER A 230 -2.64 8.57 -7.79
N VAL A 231 -1.63 8.53 -6.94
CA VAL A 231 -0.22 8.60 -7.37
C VAL A 231 0.22 7.29 -8.02
N GLY A 232 -0.07 6.15 -7.39
CA GLY A 232 0.36 4.83 -7.88
C GLY A 232 -0.29 4.46 -9.21
N GLU A 233 -1.58 4.67 -9.35
CA GLU A 233 -2.37 4.19 -10.48
C GLU A 233 -2.44 5.19 -11.62
N TRP A 234 -2.50 6.49 -11.31
CA TRP A 234 -2.71 7.55 -12.30
C TRP A 234 -1.51 8.48 -12.47
N GLY A 235 -0.56 8.49 -11.53
CA GLY A 235 0.54 9.45 -11.52
C GLY A 235 1.46 9.33 -12.72
N SER A 236 1.85 8.12 -13.12
CA SER A 236 2.68 7.88 -14.31
C SER A 236 1.94 8.26 -15.60
N LEU A 237 0.66 7.90 -15.69
CA LEU A 237 -0.20 8.24 -16.81
C LEU A 237 -0.36 9.76 -16.95
N TYR A 238 -0.66 10.44 -15.84
CA TYR A 238 -0.78 11.91 -15.80
C TYR A 238 0.50 12.61 -16.22
N LEU A 239 1.64 12.16 -15.70
CA LEU A 239 2.92 12.80 -16.01
C LEU A 239 3.29 12.61 -17.49
N HIS A 240 2.98 11.45 -18.07
CA HIS A 240 3.23 11.18 -19.46
C HIS A 240 2.27 11.91 -20.40
N GLN A 241 0.97 11.80 -20.19
CA GLN A 241 -0.06 12.31 -21.11
C GLN A 241 -0.29 13.82 -20.97
N GLU A 242 -0.37 14.33 -19.74
CA GLU A 242 -0.76 15.73 -19.49
C GLU A 242 0.46 16.66 -19.36
N LYS A 243 1.61 16.14 -18.91
CA LYS A 243 2.83 16.95 -18.70
C LYS A 243 3.93 16.69 -19.74
N GLY A 244 3.68 15.77 -20.69
CA GLY A 244 4.61 15.46 -21.78
C GLY A 244 5.93 14.83 -21.34
N ALA A 245 5.98 14.21 -20.17
CA ALA A 245 7.18 13.52 -19.72
C ALA A 245 7.46 12.28 -20.57
N PRO A 246 8.74 11.99 -20.87
CA PRO A 246 9.10 10.68 -21.40
C PRO A 246 8.57 9.56 -20.52
N GLU A 247 8.16 8.42 -21.10
CA GLU A 247 7.62 7.30 -20.32
C GLU A 247 8.62 6.79 -19.27
N SER A 248 9.92 6.83 -19.60
CA SER A 248 11.00 6.48 -18.67
C SER A 248 11.02 7.36 -17.40
N ILE A 249 10.70 8.63 -17.52
CA ILE A 249 10.60 9.56 -16.39
C ILE A 249 9.27 9.35 -15.64
N ALA A 250 8.18 9.19 -16.37
CA ALA A 250 6.87 8.96 -15.80
C ALA A 250 6.83 7.67 -14.94
N ALA A 251 7.57 6.65 -15.31
CA ALA A 251 7.73 5.40 -14.54
C ALA A 251 8.29 5.64 -13.11
N LEU A 252 9.03 6.72 -12.88
CA LEU A 252 9.65 7.02 -11.58
C LEU A 252 8.71 7.71 -10.58
N VAL A 253 7.50 8.11 -10.97
CA VAL A 253 6.55 8.82 -10.10
C VAL A 253 6.33 8.06 -8.79
N PHE A 254 5.91 6.81 -8.89
CA PHE A 254 5.61 6.01 -7.69
C PHE A 254 6.86 5.63 -6.91
N ALA A 255 8.02 5.48 -7.56
CA ALA A 255 9.29 5.27 -6.87
C ALA A 255 9.67 6.46 -5.99
N GLY A 256 9.59 7.67 -6.53
CA GLY A 256 9.87 8.91 -5.80
C GLY A 256 8.95 9.07 -4.59
N PHE A 257 7.65 8.90 -4.79
CA PHE A 257 6.65 8.92 -3.72
C PHE A 257 6.97 7.88 -2.63
N SER A 258 7.16 6.61 -3.02
CA SER A 258 7.37 5.50 -2.09
C SER A 258 8.69 5.63 -1.32
N MET A 259 9.76 6.07 -1.98
CA MET A 259 11.06 6.27 -1.33
C MET A 259 11.00 7.41 -0.31
N CYS A 260 10.36 8.52 -0.66
CA CYS A 260 10.16 9.63 0.26
C CYS A 260 9.26 9.24 1.45
N SER A 261 8.21 8.45 1.20
CA SER A 261 7.37 7.88 2.25
C SER A 261 8.17 6.97 3.19
N LEU A 262 9.03 6.10 2.64
CA LEU A 262 9.91 5.24 3.43
C LEU A 262 10.85 6.04 4.32
N LEU A 263 11.54 7.05 3.78
CA LEU A 263 12.45 7.91 4.54
C LEU A 263 11.74 8.60 5.71
N CYS A 264 10.53 9.11 5.46
CA CYS A 264 9.73 9.73 6.52
C CYS A 264 9.28 8.70 7.58
N ARG A 265 8.90 7.48 7.20
CA ARG A 265 8.53 6.42 8.15
C ARG A 265 9.70 6.00 9.03
N LEU A 266 10.92 5.94 8.50
CA LEU A 266 12.13 5.61 9.27
C LEU A 266 12.46 6.66 10.34
N THR A 267 12.11 7.91 10.11
CA THR A 267 12.33 9.04 11.05
C THR A 267 11.06 9.41 11.85
N GLY A 268 9.91 8.85 11.48
CA GLY A 268 8.59 9.25 11.94
C GLY A 268 8.41 9.16 13.45
N ASP A 269 8.90 8.10 14.09
CA ASP A 269 8.81 7.95 15.55
C ASP A 269 9.60 9.03 16.29
N ARG A 270 10.78 9.41 15.79
CA ARG A 270 11.56 10.53 16.35
C ARG A 270 10.83 11.86 16.19
N LEU A 271 10.25 12.12 15.03
CA LEU A 271 9.46 13.32 14.77
C LEU A 271 8.24 13.39 15.70
N ARG A 272 7.50 12.29 15.84
CA ARG A 272 6.33 12.21 16.74
C ARG A 272 6.70 12.41 18.21
N ASN A 273 7.82 11.83 18.66
CA ASN A 273 8.29 11.98 20.02
C ASN A 273 8.75 13.41 20.32
N ASN A 274 9.40 14.10 19.37
CA ASN A 274 9.93 15.44 19.56
C ASN A 274 8.86 16.53 19.40
N PHE A 275 7.97 16.40 18.42
CA PHE A 275 7.02 17.46 18.04
C PHE A 275 5.55 17.09 18.34
N GLY A 276 5.28 15.83 18.64
CA GLY A 276 3.94 15.30 18.89
C GLY A 276 3.14 15.02 17.61
N ASP A 277 2.12 14.16 17.74
CA ASP A 277 1.28 13.70 16.63
C ASP A 277 0.55 14.84 15.90
N PHE A 278 0.13 15.88 16.65
CA PHE A 278 -0.60 17.01 16.06
C PHE A 278 0.27 17.83 15.09
N ALA A 279 1.46 18.21 15.52
CA ALA A 279 2.37 19.01 14.70
C ALA A 279 2.84 18.22 13.47
N VAL A 280 3.26 16.96 13.68
CA VAL A 280 3.71 16.06 12.61
C VAL A 280 2.59 15.76 11.61
N GLY A 281 1.38 15.46 12.10
CA GLY A 281 0.23 15.18 11.25
C GLY A 281 -0.20 16.41 10.43
N THR A 282 -0.27 17.59 11.06
CA THR A 282 -0.65 18.84 10.38
C THR A 282 0.39 19.27 9.34
N ALA A 283 1.68 19.23 9.70
CA ALA A 283 2.76 19.54 8.76
C ALA A 283 2.77 18.55 7.59
N GLY A 284 2.58 17.26 7.88
CA GLY A 284 2.50 16.22 6.85
C GLY A 284 1.32 16.44 5.90
N ALA A 285 0.12 16.65 6.42
CA ALA A 285 -1.08 16.90 5.60
C ALA A 285 -0.92 18.17 4.75
N THR A 286 -0.34 19.23 5.30
CA THR A 286 -0.04 20.47 4.55
C THR A 286 0.97 20.21 3.44
N LEU A 287 2.05 19.48 3.72
CA LEU A 287 3.07 19.15 2.74
C LEU A 287 2.51 18.31 1.58
N ALA A 288 1.63 17.34 1.89
CA ALA A 288 0.96 16.53 0.89
C ALA A 288 0.04 17.39 -0.01
N LEU A 289 -0.73 18.29 0.59
CA LEU A 289 -1.60 19.22 -0.14
C LEU A 289 -0.79 20.13 -1.07
N VAL A 290 0.27 20.76 -0.57
CA VAL A 290 1.17 21.61 -1.37
C VAL A 290 1.80 20.79 -2.48
N GLY A 291 2.24 19.55 -2.19
CA GLY A 291 2.77 18.64 -3.20
C GLY A 291 1.80 18.39 -4.35
N MET A 292 0.54 18.07 -4.05
CA MET A 292 -0.45 17.83 -5.11
C MET A 292 -0.83 19.09 -5.87
N LEU A 293 -0.93 20.23 -5.20
CA LEU A 293 -1.13 21.52 -5.88
C LEU A 293 0.05 21.82 -6.82
N THR A 294 1.28 21.52 -6.41
CA THR A 294 2.46 21.65 -7.27
C THR A 294 2.35 20.75 -8.50
N VAL A 295 1.92 19.49 -8.35
CA VAL A 295 1.71 18.57 -9.48
C VAL A 295 0.73 19.12 -10.49
N LEU A 296 -0.40 19.66 -10.03
CA LEU A 296 -1.46 20.13 -10.91
C LEU A 296 -1.07 21.45 -11.63
N THR A 297 -0.46 22.39 -10.91
CA THR A 297 -0.19 23.74 -11.41
C THR A 297 1.13 23.86 -12.17
N ALA A 298 2.10 22.98 -11.93
CA ALA A 298 3.39 23.04 -12.61
C ALA A 298 3.27 22.71 -14.11
N SER A 299 3.95 23.48 -14.94
CA SER A 299 4.06 23.23 -16.38
C SER A 299 5.16 22.20 -16.70
N SER A 300 6.17 22.06 -15.84
CA SER A 300 7.29 21.13 -16.03
C SER A 300 7.07 19.82 -15.28
N TRP A 301 7.26 18.70 -15.97
CA TRP A 301 7.21 17.37 -15.35
C TRP A 301 8.24 17.19 -14.22
N SER A 302 9.39 17.83 -14.28
CA SER A 302 10.41 17.76 -13.22
C SER A 302 9.93 18.37 -11.91
N VAL A 303 9.15 19.44 -11.96
CA VAL A 303 8.52 20.05 -10.79
C VAL A 303 7.38 19.16 -10.27
N CYS A 304 6.65 18.48 -11.16
CA CYS A 304 5.63 17.51 -10.75
C CYS A 304 6.25 16.35 -9.95
N LEU A 305 7.44 15.84 -10.32
CA LEU A 305 8.14 14.81 -9.56
C LEU A 305 8.45 15.26 -8.12
N ILE A 306 8.87 16.52 -7.94
CA ILE A 306 9.06 17.10 -6.61
C ILE A 306 7.74 17.13 -5.85
N GLY A 307 6.64 17.51 -6.50
CA GLY A 307 5.29 17.48 -5.90
C GLY A 307 4.89 16.09 -5.42
N TYR A 308 5.11 15.06 -6.23
CA TYR A 308 4.84 13.68 -5.82
C TYR A 308 5.73 13.21 -4.65
N ALA A 309 7.00 13.60 -4.64
CA ALA A 309 7.91 13.34 -3.52
C ALA A 309 7.44 14.02 -2.22
N MET A 310 6.96 15.27 -2.31
CA MET A 310 6.37 16.00 -1.18
C MET A 310 5.11 15.28 -0.66
N MET A 311 4.26 14.74 -1.55
CA MET A 311 3.10 13.93 -1.14
C MET A 311 3.53 12.70 -0.34
N GLY A 312 4.55 11.98 -0.81
CA GLY A 312 5.09 10.80 -0.13
C GLY A 312 5.61 11.11 1.27
N LEU A 313 6.41 12.18 1.41
CA LEU A 313 6.88 12.65 2.72
C LEU A 313 5.71 13.05 3.63
N GLY A 314 4.74 13.79 3.08
CA GLY A 314 3.67 14.37 3.87
C GLY A 314 2.66 13.34 4.38
N GLN A 315 2.31 12.34 3.59
CA GLN A 315 1.29 11.35 3.96
C GLN A 315 1.82 10.25 4.89
N ALA A 316 3.11 9.96 4.84
CA ALA A 316 3.72 8.83 5.55
C ALA A 316 3.38 8.73 7.05
N PRO A 317 3.32 9.81 7.85
CA PRO A 317 3.02 9.73 9.28
C PRO A 317 1.52 9.63 9.59
N ILE A 318 0.61 9.95 8.65
CA ILE A 318 -0.82 10.11 8.93
C ILE A 318 -1.48 8.79 9.34
N VAL A 319 -1.25 7.73 8.56
CA VAL A 319 -1.82 6.40 8.82
C VAL A 319 -1.36 5.84 10.16
N PRO A 320 -0.05 5.80 10.51
CA PRO A 320 0.40 5.38 11.82
C PRO A 320 -0.19 6.19 12.99
N ILE A 321 -0.34 7.50 12.82
CA ILE A 321 -0.99 8.36 13.81
C ILE A 321 -2.45 7.96 13.99
N ALA A 322 -3.20 7.80 12.91
CA ALA A 322 -4.62 7.44 12.94
C ALA A 322 -4.86 6.08 13.64
N PHE A 323 -4.09 5.05 13.28
CA PHE A 323 -4.17 3.73 13.94
C PHE A 323 -3.80 3.78 15.42
N SER A 324 -2.72 4.47 15.77
CA SER A 324 -2.28 4.65 17.15
C SER A 324 -3.36 5.35 18.01
N ARG A 325 -4.00 6.38 17.45
CA ARG A 325 -5.07 7.13 18.14
C ARG A 325 -6.36 6.32 18.23
N ALA A 326 -6.76 5.59 17.19
CA ALA A 326 -7.92 4.71 17.24
C ALA A 326 -7.76 3.60 18.30
N GLY A 327 -6.59 2.98 18.35
CA GLY A 327 -6.29 1.90 19.31
C GLY A 327 -6.19 2.36 20.77
N ALA A 328 -5.94 3.65 21.02
CA ALA A 328 -5.84 4.24 22.36
C ALA A 328 -7.18 4.74 22.94
N ILE A 329 -8.31 4.59 22.25
CA ILE A 329 -9.62 5.07 22.69
C ILE A 329 -10.14 4.21 23.84
N LYS A 330 -10.39 4.83 25.00
CA LYS A 330 -10.94 4.16 26.19
C LYS A 330 -12.37 3.65 25.93
N GLY A 331 -12.69 2.45 26.42
CA GLY A 331 -14.03 1.86 26.34
C GLY A 331 -14.36 1.17 25.00
N VAL A 332 -13.39 1.00 24.12
CA VAL A 332 -13.49 0.22 22.89
C VAL A 332 -12.27 -0.70 22.80
N SER A 333 -12.48 -1.96 22.40
CA SER A 333 -11.34 -2.85 22.16
C SER A 333 -10.50 -2.32 20.99
N THR A 334 -9.17 -2.38 21.13
CA THR A 334 -8.22 -1.93 20.11
C THR A 334 -8.50 -2.64 18.76
N ALA A 335 -8.77 -3.94 18.81
CA ALA A 335 -9.08 -4.73 17.64
C ALA A 335 -10.31 -4.19 16.87
N ARG A 336 -11.40 -3.85 17.58
CA ARG A 336 -12.62 -3.33 16.95
C ARG A 336 -12.41 -1.94 16.34
N ALA A 337 -11.66 -1.06 17.04
CA ALA A 337 -11.35 0.27 16.54
C ALA A 337 -10.47 0.21 15.28
N THR A 338 -9.39 -0.57 15.32
CA THR A 338 -8.47 -0.71 14.17
C THR A 338 -9.11 -1.43 13.00
N SER A 339 -9.99 -2.42 13.24
CA SER A 339 -10.75 -3.09 12.16
C SER A 339 -11.65 -2.13 11.38
N LEU A 340 -12.36 -1.20 12.07
CA LEU A 340 -13.16 -0.19 11.36
C LEU A 340 -12.27 0.76 10.56
N VAL A 341 -11.15 1.21 11.12
CA VAL A 341 -10.19 2.07 10.42
C VAL A 341 -9.68 1.39 9.14
N SER A 342 -9.29 0.11 9.24
CA SER A 342 -8.86 -0.67 8.08
C SER A 342 -9.96 -0.83 7.05
N LEU A 343 -11.18 -1.19 7.47
CA LEU A 343 -12.32 -1.38 6.57
C LEU A 343 -12.61 -0.12 5.75
N LEU A 344 -12.63 1.04 6.39
CA LEU A 344 -12.83 2.31 5.71
C LEU A 344 -11.70 2.62 4.74
N ALA A 345 -10.44 2.40 5.16
CA ALA A 345 -9.27 2.62 4.35
C ALA A 345 -9.29 1.77 3.06
N TYR A 346 -9.58 0.48 3.18
CA TYR A 346 -9.70 -0.42 2.03
C TYR A 346 -10.89 -0.09 1.13
N ALA A 347 -12.02 0.36 1.70
CA ALA A 347 -13.14 0.84 0.89
C ALA A 347 -12.72 2.04 0.02
N GLY A 348 -11.97 3.00 0.59
CA GLY A 348 -11.41 4.12 -0.18
C GLY A 348 -10.54 3.66 -1.33
N LEU A 349 -9.61 2.75 -1.06
CA LEU A 349 -8.71 2.18 -2.07
C LEU A 349 -9.47 1.44 -3.18
N LEU A 350 -10.56 0.75 -2.84
CA LEU A 350 -11.34 -0.03 -3.80
C LEU A 350 -12.17 0.85 -4.75
N PHE A 351 -12.78 1.92 -4.22
CA PHE A 351 -13.71 2.74 -5.02
C PHE A 351 -13.06 3.96 -5.68
N ALA A 352 -11.85 4.36 -5.26
CA ALA A 352 -11.15 5.49 -5.85
C ALA A 352 -10.76 5.29 -7.32
N PRO A 353 -10.18 4.14 -7.75
CA PRO A 353 -9.77 3.95 -9.13
C PRO A 353 -10.89 4.11 -10.15
N PRO A 354 -12.07 3.47 -9.99
CA PRO A 354 -13.18 3.67 -10.93
C PRO A 354 -13.73 5.10 -10.87
N ALA A 355 -13.75 5.75 -9.71
CA ALA A 355 -14.19 7.14 -9.60
C ALA A 355 -13.26 8.08 -10.38
N PHE A 356 -11.94 7.92 -10.26
CA PHE A 356 -10.98 8.68 -11.05
C PHE A 356 -11.06 8.33 -12.55
N GLY A 357 -11.13 7.03 -12.89
CA GLY A 357 -11.17 6.58 -14.27
C GLY A 357 -12.38 7.09 -15.04
N LEU A 358 -13.59 6.90 -14.48
CA LEU A 358 -14.83 7.40 -15.08
C LEU A 358 -14.86 8.95 -15.17
N SER A 359 -14.34 9.63 -14.13
CA SER A 359 -14.23 11.09 -14.17
C SER A 359 -13.22 11.54 -15.23
N ALA A 360 -12.11 10.84 -15.37
CA ALA A 360 -11.07 11.16 -16.35
C ALA A 360 -11.57 10.95 -17.78
N GLU A 361 -12.37 9.92 -18.04
CA GLU A 361 -12.96 9.65 -19.34
C GLU A 361 -13.89 10.78 -19.82
N HIS A 362 -14.65 11.39 -18.90
CA HIS A 362 -15.62 12.44 -19.24
C HIS A 362 -15.04 13.84 -19.18
N PHE A 363 -14.14 14.11 -18.25
CA PHE A 363 -13.65 15.46 -17.94
C PHE A 363 -12.15 15.66 -18.14
N GLY A 364 -11.44 14.59 -18.54
CA GLY A 364 -9.98 14.58 -18.65
C GLY A 364 -9.30 14.27 -17.31
N LEU A 365 -8.09 13.67 -17.41
CA LEU A 365 -7.34 13.18 -16.24
C LEU A 365 -6.91 14.31 -15.29
N HIS A 366 -6.57 15.48 -15.85
CA HIS A 366 -6.24 16.67 -15.03
C HIS A 366 -7.41 17.05 -14.12
N THR A 367 -8.63 17.14 -14.68
CA THR A 367 -9.84 17.52 -13.93
C THR A 367 -10.20 16.47 -12.88
N ALA A 368 -10.10 15.18 -13.22
CA ALA A 368 -10.33 14.11 -12.27
C ALA A 368 -9.39 14.19 -11.06
N LEU A 369 -8.10 14.45 -11.29
CA LEU A 369 -7.10 14.57 -10.23
C LEU A 369 -7.26 15.85 -9.38
N CYS A 370 -8.01 16.87 -9.82
CA CYS A 370 -8.36 18.02 -8.99
C CYS A 370 -9.21 17.65 -7.75
N ALA A 371 -9.81 16.46 -7.71
CA ALA A 371 -10.45 15.95 -6.50
C ALA A 371 -9.45 15.64 -5.37
N VAL A 372 -8.19 15.35 -5.69
CA VAL A 372 -7.16 14.98 -4.69
C VAL A 372 -6.80 16.16 -3.76
N PRO A 373 -6.56 17.39 -4.21
CA PRO A 373 -6.39 18.54 -3.31
C PRO A 373 -7.59 18.79 -2.39
N VAL A 374 -8.81 18.59 -2.89
CA VAL A 374 -10.02 18.71 -2.06
C VAL A 374 -9.99 17.68 -0.93
N LEU A 375 -9.66 16.42 -1.26
CA LEU A 375 -9.50 15.35 -0.30
C LEU A 375 -8.38 15.62 0.72
N LEU A 376 -7.23 16.14 0.26
CA LEU A 376 -6.09 16.49 1.13
C LEU A 376 -6.40 17.70 2.01
N THR A 377 -7.20 18.66 1.54
CA THR A 377 -7.72 19.77 2.36
C THR A 377 -8.65 19.24 3.45
N PHE A 378 -9.53 18.30 3.11
CA PHE A 378 -10.37 17.62 4.09
C PHE A 378 -9.54 16.84 5.10
N MET A 379 -8.52 16.12 4.66
CA MET A 379 -7.55 15.42 5.52
C MET A 379 -6.85 16.38 6.51
N LEU A 380 -6.39 17.53 6.02
CA LEU A 380 -5.79 18.57 6.86
C LEU A 380 -6.80 19.07 7.90
N GLY A 381 -8.03 19.35 7.50
CA GLY A 381 -9.11 19.74 8.41
C GLY A 381 -9.38 18.69 9.50
N LEU A 382 -9.48 17.42 9.12
CA LEU A 382 -9.64 16.30 10.07
C LEU A 382 -8.46 16.18 11.03
N THR A 383 -7.23 16.37 10.55
CA THR A 383 -6.02 16.30 11.38
C THR A 383 -6.01 17.43 12.43
N ILE A 384 -6.36 18.65 12.03
CA ILE A 384 -6.48 19.80 12.93
C ILE A 384 -7.60 19.56 13.95
N PHE A 385 -8.74 19.07 13.50
CA PHE A 385 -9.90 18.78 14.36
C PHE A 385 -9.57 17.70 15.40
N LEU A 386 -8.94 16.61 14.97
CA LEU A 386 -8.46 15.54 15.85
C LEU A 386 -7.51 16.08 16.93
N GLY A 387 -6.55 16.92 16.53
CA GLY A 387 -5.60 17.52 17.47
C GLY A 387 -6.28 18.40 18.52
N ARG A 388 -7.27 19.20 18.11
CA ARG A 388 -8.06 20.05 19.03
C ARG A 388 -8.89 19.22 20.01
N LEU A 389 -9.53 18.13 19.55
CA LEU A 389 -10.29 17.23 20.43
C LEU A 389 -9.41 16.59 21.50
N ILE A 390 -8.22 16.12 21.11
CA ILE A 390 -7.28 15.50 22.07
C ILE A 390 -6.78 16.51 23.11
N ARG A 391 -6.52 17.74 22.68
CA ARG A 391 -6.08 18.81 23.60
C ARG A 391 -7.17 19.15 24.62
N ARG A 392 -8.41 19.36 24.19
CA ARG A 392 -9.55 19.63 25.08
C ARG A 392 -9.76 18.51 26.10
N SER A 393 -9.73 17.25 25.67
CA SER A 393 -9.87 16.10 26.58
C SER A 393 -8.75 16.03 27.63
N ARG A 394 -7.54 16.49 27.32
CA ARG A 394 -6.44 16.59 28.30
C ARG A 394 -6.65 17.71 29.30
N GLU A 395 -7.12 18.87 28.85
CA GLU A 395 -7.41 20.04 29.69
C GLU A 395 -8.57 19.74 30.68
N GLU A 396 -9.64 19.08 30.23
CA GLU A 396 -10.76 18.63 31.04
C GLU A 396 -10.33 17.61 32.10
N ASN A 397 -9.51 16.63 31.75
CA ASN A 397 -8.99 15.65 32.72
C ASN A 397 -8.01 16.27 33.73
N ALA A 398 -7.26 17.28 33.34
CA ALA A 398 -6.37 18.02 34.27
C ALA A 398 -7.16 18.88 35.27
N SER A 399 -8.26 19.51 34.82
CA SER A 399 -9.13 20.31 35.67
C SER A 399 -9.98 19.49 36.65
N THR A 400 -10.27 18.21 36.32
CA THR A 400 -11.00 17.29 37.21
C THR A 400 -10.08 16.59 38.23
N ALA A 401 -8.79 16.62 38.02
CA ALA A 401 -7.77 16.04 38.91
C ALA A 401 -7.14 17.06 39.87
N ALA A 402 -7.37 18.36 39.67
CA ALA A 402 -7.02 19.47 40.53
C ALA A 402 -8.17 19.86 41.46
#